data_b8eb1839d33a14c7db7f1f302e3464e5
#
_entry.id   b8eb1839d33a14c7db7f1f302e3464e5
#
_cell.length_a   1.000
_cell.length_b   1.000
_cell.length_c   1.000
_cell.angle_alpha   90.00
_cell.angle_beta   90.00
_cell.angle_gamma   90.00
#
_symmetry.space_group_name_H-M   'P 1'
#
loop_
_entity.id
_entity.type
_entity.pdbx_description
1 polymer ?
#
loop_
_entity_poly.entity_id
_entity_poly.type
_entity_poly.pdbx_seq_one_letter_code
_entity_poly.pdbx_strand_id
1 'polypeptide(L)'
;MAMMRLRREDPRVVGSFRLHRRLGAGGMGVVYLGSDRRGQRVALKVIRPDLAEDQEFRSRFAREVSAARRIRGGCTARLVAADLEAERPWFATQYVPGPSLHDKVAEDGPLTAAQIAAVGAALSEGLVAVHEAGVVHRDLKPSNILLSPKGPRIIDFGIAWATGASTLTHVGTAVGSPGFLAPEQVRGAAVTPATDVFALGATLAYAATADSPFGHGSSEVMLYRVVHEEPHLQGVPDALAPLVQACLAKDPEERPSTLQLSMRLKEIAAREAQGLSDGRPPAQRARTERATGRLPEGAPDHAEQRAERRTGGGASRVQGGSHTRPSSSRNPRGPGGGPTSRPTAGRTGGRPAPRTTGAGRRPSRPDPRLMRQRLIVFIVVTLIVALGIAAAQKL
;
A
#
# COMPACT_ATOMS: atom_id res chain seq x y z
N MET A 1 -0.80 -8.02 11.79
CA MET A 1 0.41 -8.77 11.31
C MET A 1 0.45 -10.19 11.88
N ALA A 2 0.45 -11.20 11.01
CA ALA A 2 0.56 -12.60 11.42
C ALA A 2 2.00 -12.90 11.90
N MET A 3 2.16 -13.20 13.18
CA MET A 3 3.46 -13.59 13.75
C MET A 3 3.83 -15.01 13.33
N MET A 4 4.86 -15.17 12.52
CA MET A 4 5.33 -16.46 12.03
C MET A 4 6.36 -17.08 13.00
N ARG A 5 6.44 -18.40 13.01
CA ARG A 5 7.51 -19.10 13.76
C ARG A 5 8.88 -18.82 13.13
N LEU A 6 9.93 -18.82 13.93
CA LEU A 6 11.30 -18.78 13.44
C LEU A 6 11.56 -20.02 12.57
N ARG A 7 12.20 -19.84 11.43
CA ARG A 7 12.65 -20.90 10.54
C ARG A 7 13.96 -21.52 11.08
N ARG A 8 14.40 -22.61 10.49
CA ARG A 8 15.66 -23.27 10.90
C ARG A 8 16.89 -22.39 10.65
N GLU A 9 16.87 -21.66 9.56
CA GLU A 9 17.93 -20.72 9.13
C GLU A 9 17.93 -19.41 9.91
N ASP A 10 16.88 -19.10 10.69
CA ASP A 10 16.81 -17.86 11.45
C ASP A 10 17.73 -17.87 12.67
N PRO A 11 18.46 -16.79 12.95
CA PRO A 11 19.24 -16.67 14.16
C PRO A 11 18.35 -16.74 15.40
N ARG A 12 18.85 -17.34 16.47
CA ARG A 12 18.16 -17.39 17.76
C ARG A 12 18.51 -16.19 18.64
N VAL A 13 19.67 -15.61 18.40
CA VAL A 13 20.20 -14.46 19.12
C VAL A 13 20.84 -13.52 18.11
N VAL A 14 20.60 -12.21 18.26
CA VAL A 14 21.26 -11.14 17.49
C VAL A 14 21.66 -10.04 18.49
N GLY A 15 22.95 -9.74 18.56
CA GLY A 15 23.47 -8.88 19.61
C GLY A 15 23.10 -9.41 21.01
N SER A 16 22.48 -8.58 21.83
CA SER A 16 22.00 -8.95 23.17
C SER A 16 20.53 -9.42 23.21
N PHE A 17 19.88 -9.55 22.03
CA PHE A 17 18.46 -9.86 21.94
C PHE A 17 18.22 -11.33 21.59
N ARG A 18 17.33 -11.98 22.32
CA ARG A 18 16.79 -13.31 21.98
C ARG A 18 15.59 -13.13 21.06
N LEU A 19 15.62 -13.84 19.90
CA LEU A 19 14.54 -13.78 18.91
C LEU A 19 13.49 -14.84 19.19
N HIS A 20 12.22 -14.48 18.98
CA HIS A 20 11.07 -15.32 19.33
C HIS A 20 10.24 -15.69 18.11
N ARG A 21 9.97 -14.71 17.22
CA ARG A 21 9.11 -14.87 16.04
C ARG A 21 9.57 -13.98 14.90
N ARG A 22 9.19 -14.32 13.68
CA ARG A 22 9.25 -13.40 12.54
C ARG A 22 8.02 -12.48 12.57
N LEU A 23 8.23 -11.18 12.42
CA LEU A 23 7.17 -10.18 12.20
C LEU A 23 6.94 -9.94 10.71
N GLY A 24 7.99 -10.05 9.88
CA GLY A 24 7.91 -9.85 8.45
C GLY A 24 9.24 -10.08 7.77
N ALA A 25 9.20 -10.11 6.43
CA ALA A 25 10.38 -10.11 5.58
C ALA A 25 10.11 -9.22 4.37
N GLY A 26 11.12 -8.53 3.88
CA GLY A 26 11.04 -7.65 2.72
C GLY A 26 12.37 -7.58 1.98
N GLY A 27 12.45 -6.70 0.98
CA GLY A 27 13.61 -6.55 0.11
C GLY A 27 14.93 -6.29 0.83
N MET A 28 14.88 -5.73 2.05
CA MET A 28 16.07 -5.35 2.82
C MET A 28 16.46 -6.31 3.91
N GLY A 29 15.57 -7.18 4.31
CA GLY A 29 15.88 -8.07 5.43
C GLY A 29 14.66 -8.68 6.08
N VAL A 30 14.89 -9.20 7.26
CA VAL A 30 13.87 -9.87 8.07
C VAL A 30 13.70 -9.12 9.37
N VAL A 31 12.44 -8.90 9.76
CA VAL A 31 12.08 -8.28 11.03
C VAL A 31 11.62 -9.36 12.00
N TYR A 32 12.21 -9.35 13.19
CA TYR A 32 11.94 -10.31 14.25
C TYR A 32 11.35 -9.64 15.48
N LEU A 33 10.45 -10.31 16.16
CA LEU A 33 10.12 -10.03 17.55
C LEU A 33 11.24 -10.64 18.41
N GLY A 34 11.90 -9.81 19.17
CA GLY A 34 12.92 -10.22 20.14
C GLY A 34 12.66 -9.63 21.52
N SER A 35 13.47 -10.02 22.49
CA SER A 35 13.53 -9.38 23.81
C SER A 35 14.96 -9.30 24.31
N ASP A 36 15.25 -8.25 25.11
CA ASP A 36 16.48 -8.13 25.85
C ASP A 36 16.51 -9.03 27.10
N ARG A 37 17.60 -8.98 27.88
CA ARG A 37 17.76 -9.76 29.12
C ARG A 37 16.75 -9.39 30.20
N ARG A 38 16.12 -8.20 30.13
CA ARG A 38 15.10 -7.72 31.05
C ARG A 38 13.67 -8.08 30.59
N GLY A 39 13.55 -8.79 29.45
CA GLY A 39 12.25 -9.14 28.86
C GLY A 39 11.58 -8.00 28.07
N GLN A 40 12.26 -6.85 27.88
CA GLN A 40 11.73 -5.76 27.06
C GLN A 40 11.67 -6.19 25.60
N ARG A 41 10.48 -6.12 25.00
CA ARG A 41 10.23 -6.53 23.62
C ARG A 41 10.73 -5.49 22.62
N VAL A 42 11.33 -5.98 21.55
CA VAL A 42 11.84 -5.18 20.42
C VAL A 42 11.37 -5.77 19.09
N ALA A 43 11.22 -4.89 18.09
CA ALA A 43 11.21 -5.27 16.68
C ALA A 43 12.64 -5.11 16.15
N LEU A 44 13.28 -6.21 15.75
CA LEU A 44 14.68 -6.24 15.36
C LEU A 44 14.77 -6.61 13.87
N LYS A 45 15.32 -5.69 13.07
CA LYS A 45 15.53 -5.86 11.63
C LYS A 45 16.98 -6.24 11.37
N VAL A 46 17.19 -7.39 10.71
CA VAL A 46 18.48 -7.87 10.25
C VAL A 46 18.58 -7.67 8.76
N ILE A 47 19.60 -6.98 8.31
CA ILE A 47 19.82 -6.65 6.90
C ILE A 47 20.25 -7.89 6.13
N ARG A 48 19.86 -8.00 4.87
CA ARG A 48 20.26 -9.09 3.96
C ARG A 48 21.76 -9.05 3.67
N PRO A 49 22.39 -10.23 3.43
CA PRO A 49 23.82 -10.31 3.15
C PRO A 49 24.24 -9.47 1.93
N ASP A 50 23.49 -9.56 0.84
CA ASP A 50 23.78 -8.83 -0.40
C ASP A 50 23.83 -7.31 -0.23
N LEU A 51 22.98 -6.72 0.63
CA LEU A 51 23.03 -5.31 0.98
C LEU A 51 24.10 -5.01 2.03
N ALA A 52 24.41 -5.98 2.89
CA ALA A 52 25.45 -5.83 3.90
C ALA A 52 26.85 -5.79 3.29
N GLU A 53 27.07 -6.35 2.11
CA GLU A 53 28.34 -6.31 1.37
C GLU A 53 28.53 -4.99 0.61
N ASP A 54 27.46 -4.22 0.36
CA ASP A 54 27.52 -2.92 -0.33
C ASP A 54 27.99 -1.81 0.64
N GLN A 55 29.20 -1.31 0.42
CA GLN A 55 29.81 -0.27 1.26
C GLN A 55 29.05 1.06 1.20
N GLU A 56 28.46 1.40 0.06
CA GLU A 56 27.68 2.62 -0.09
C GLU A 56 26.37 2.51 0.70
N PHE A 57 25.72 1.34 0.65
CA PHE A 57 24.57 1.03 1.48
C PHE A 57 24.92 1.15 2.97
N ARG A 58 25.99 0.52 3.45
CA ARG A 58 26.41 0.55 4.85
C ARG A 58 26.63 1.99 5.33
N SER A 59 27.33 2.79 4.55
CA SER A 59 27.61 4.20 4.87
C SER A 59 26.33 5.04 4.98
N ARG A 60 25.39 4.87 4.07
CA ARG A 60 24.08 5.56 4.12
C ARG A 60 23.24 5.06 5.29
N PHE A 61 23.16 3.75 5.47
CA PHE A 61 22.45 3.11 6.57
C PHE A 61 22.94 3.60 7.94
N ALA A 62 24.26 3.71 8.11
CA ALA A 62 24.85 4.25 9.34
C ALA A 62 24.42 5.69 9.64
N ARG A 63 24.40 6.55 8.60
CA ARG A 63 23.94 7.95 8.75
C ARG A 63 22.48 8.03 9.15
N GLU A 64 21.62 7.23 8.53
CA GLU A 64 20.18 7.22 8.79
C GLU A 64 19.85 6.66 10.18
N VAL A 65 20.52 5.57 10.61
CA VAL A 65 20.37 5.05 11.98
C VAL A 65 20.85 6.08 13.01
N SER A 66 21.94 6.79 12.74
CA SER A 66 22.42 7.87 13.62
C SER A 66 21.42 9.01 13.72
N ALA A 67 20.79 9.39 12.61
CA ALA A 67 19.73 10.40 12.60
C ALA A 67 18.49 9.92 13.36
N ALA A 68 18.05 8.67 13.14
CA ALA A 68 16.91 8.07 13.84
C ALA A 68 17.08 8.04 15.38
N ARG A 69 18.32 7.99 15.90
CA ARG A 69 18.61 8.09 17.35
C ARG A 69 18.19 9.44 17.95
N ARG A 70 18.13 10.50 17.13
CA ARG A 70 17.77 11.87 17.58
C ARG A 70 16.27 12.10 17.61
N ILE A 71 15.48 11.24 16.96
CA ILE A 71 14.01 11.40 16.91
C ILE A 71 13.45 11.25 18.32
N ARG A 72 12.79 12.30 18.79
CA ARG A 72 12.10 12.34 20.07
C ARG A 72 10.64 12.69 19.83
N GLY A 73 9.78 11.67 19.85
CA GLY A 73 8.34 11.89 19.62
C GLY A 73 7.51 10.69 20.06
N GLY A 74 6.31 10.98 20.56
CA GLY A 74 5.39 9.96 21.05
C GLY A 74 4.80 9.06 19.96
N CYS A 75 4.80 9.52 18.70
CA CYS A 75 4.15 8.81 17.58
C CYS A 75 5.11 7.97 16.74
N THR A 76 6.33 7.73 17.21
CA THR A 76 7.33 6.92 16.51
C THR A 76 7.79 5.74 17.36
N ALA A 77 8.16 4.62 16.72
CA ALA A 77 8.84 3.51 17.40
C ALA A 77 10.30 3.87 17.65
N ARG A 78 10.63 4.12 18.92
CA ARG A 78 11.97 4.56 19.32
C ARG A 78 13.04 3.52 19.00
N LEU A 79 14.18 3.96 18.44
CA LEU A 79 15.38 3.13 18.27
C LEU A 79 15.92 2.73 19.65
N VAL A 80 16.14 1.43 19.88
CA VAL A 80 16.66 0.88 21.14
C VAL A 80 18.15 0.58 21.04
N ALA A 81 18.56 -0.09 19.97
CA ALA A 81 19.94 -0.49 19.72
C ALA A 81 20.20 -0.68 18.23
N ALA A 82 21.44 -0.62 17.82
CA ALA A 82 21.89 -0.99 16.47
C ALA A 82 23.35 -1.41 16.51
N ASP A 83 23.71 -2.35 15.64
CA ASP A 83 25.08 -2.73 15.35
C ASP A 83 25.27 -2.67 13.82
N LEU A 84 26.02 -1.68 13.38
CA LEU A 84 26.23 -1.35 11.98
C LEU A 84 27.51 -1.98 11.43
N GLU A 85 28.38 -2.42 12.32
CA GLU A 85 29.67 -3.07 12.01
C GLU A 85 29.57 -4.60 11.98
N ALA A 86 28.46 -5.16 12.46
CA ALA A 86 28.21 -6.60 12.36
C ALA A 86 28.32 -7.09 10.91
N GLU A 87 28.75 -8.34 10.71
CA GLU A 87 28.72 -8.99 9.40
C GLU A 87 27.37 -8.80 8.70
N ARG A 88 26.29 -8.95 9.46
CA ARG A 88 24.92 -8.61 9.05
C ARG A 88 24.42 -7.46 9.92
N PRO A 89 24.46 -6.23 9.44
CA PRO A 89 24.00 -5.06 10.18
C PRO A 89 22.55 -5.25 10.64
N TRP A 90 22.26 -4.72 11.83
CA TRP A 90 20.92 -4.81 12.39
C TRP A 90 20.58 -3.58 13.23
N PHE A 91 19.30 -3.34 13.39
CA PHE A 91 18.80 -2.38 14.38
C PHE A 91 17.54 -2.92 15.05
N ALA A 92 17.30 -2.44 16.27
CA ALA A 92 16.15 -2.79 17.08
C ALA A 92 15.39 -1.53 17.49
N THR A 93 14.09 -1.53 17.27
CA THR A 93 13.16 -0.51 17.75
C THR A 93 12.28 -1.06 18.86
N GLN A 94 11.66 -0.19 19.60
CA GLN A 94 10.64 -0.58 20.56
C GLN A 94 9.52 -1.35 19.83
N TYR A 95 9.16 -2.52 20.35
CA TYR A 95 8.02 -3.26 19.82
C TYR A 95 6.71 -2.53 20.12
N VAL A 96 5.92 -2.30 19.09
CA VAL A 96 4.61 -1.66 19.16
C VAL A 96 3.54 -2.74 18.94
N PRO A 97 2.70 -3.05 19.95
CA PRO A 97 1.60 -3.98 19.77
C PRO A 97 0.42 -3.30 19.07
N GLY A 98 -0.28 -4.02 18.21
CA GLY A 98 -1.46 -3.56 17.49
C GLY A 98 -1.46 -3.97 16.03
N PRO A 99 -2.61 -3.91 15.34
CA PRO A 99 -2.69 -4.10 13.90
C PRO A 99 -2.04 -2.92 13.17
N SER A 100 -1.64 -3.12 11.93
CA SER A 100 -1.33 -1.99 11.06
C SER A 100 -2.63 -1.28 10.62
N LEU A 101 -2.50 -0.03 10.19
CA LEU A 101 -3.62 0.70 9.59
C LEU A 101 -4.15 -0.04 8.35
N HIS A 102 -3.25 -0.68 7.60
CA HIS A 102 -3.63 -1.55 6.49
C HIS A 102 -4.51 -2.73 6.94
N ASP A 103 -4.05 -3.50 7.95
CA ASP A 103 -4.81 -4.64 8.48
C ASP A 103 -6.17 -4.18 9.01
N LYS A 104 -6.21 -3.06 9.75
CA LYS A 104 -7.45 -2.48 10.31
C LYS A 104 -8.47 -2.13 9.22
N VAL A 105 -8.03 -1.44 8.16
CA VAL A 105 -8.91 -1.07 7.04
C VAL A 105 -9.34 -2.30 6.24
N ALA A 106 -8.44 -3.27 6.05
CA ALA A 106 -8.76 -4.52 5.34
C ALA A 106 -9.77 -5.40 6.10
N GLU A 107 -9.71 -5.42 7.45
CA GLU A 107 -10.58 -6.24 8.30
C GLU A 107 -11.91 -5.56 8.61
N ASP A 108 -11.91 -4.26 8.90
CA ASP A 108 -13.08 -3.54 9.41
C ASP A 108 -13.67 -2.54 8.40
N GLY A 109 -13.03 -2.34 7.25
CA GLY A 109 -13.43 -1.34 6.25
C GLY A 109 -12.87 0.06 6.53
N PRO A 110 -13.33 1.06 5.76
CA PRO A 110 -12.90 2.46 5.87
C PRO A 110 -13.13 3.04 7.26
N LEU A 111 -12.24 3.94 7.68
CA LEU A 111 -12.36 4.66 8.93
C LEU A 111 -13.35 5.83 8.82
N THR A 112 -13.95 6.24 9.93
CA THR A 112 -14.79 7.46 10.00
C THR A 112 -13.94 8.73 9.90
N ALA A 113 -14.55 9.87 9.53
CA ALA A 113 -13.89 11.17 9.45
C ALA A 113 -13.14 11.52 10.75
N ALA A 114 -13.77 11.32 11.90
CA ALA A 114 -13.17 11.55 13.21
C ALA A 114 -11.93 10.67 13.44
N GLN A 115 -12.00 9.38 13.09
CA GLN A 115 -10.89 8.45 13.25
C GLN A 115 -9.72 8.82 12.32
N ILE A 116 -10.01 9.17 11.06
CA ILE A 116 -8.99 9.58 10.08
C ILE A 116 -8.29 10.85 10.56
N ALA A 117 -9.06 11.86 10.97
CA ALA A 117 -8.52 13.12 11.46
C ALA A 117 -7.65 12.92 12.71
N ALA A 118 -8.09 12.09 13.67
CA ALA A 118 -7.33 11.79 14.89
C ALA A 118 -6.03 11.04 14.59
N VAL A 119 -6.08 10.03 13.72
CA VAL A 119 -4.89 9.28 13.27
C VAL A 119 -3.96 10.22 12.51
N GLY A 120 -4.48 10.99 11.56
CA GLY A 120 -3.70 11.94 10.77
C GLY A 120 -3.02 13.00 11.61
N ALA A 121 -3.72 13.56 12.62
CA ALA A 121 -3.17 14.55 13.55
C ALA A 121 -1.98 13.99 14.34
N ALA A 122 -2.12 12.77 14.87
CA ALA A 122 -1.05 12.13 15.62
C ALA A 122 0.16 11.77 14.73
N LEU A 123 -0.09 11.29 13.50
CA LEU A 123 0.98 10.96 12.55
C LEU A 123 1.74 12.20 12.08
N SER A 124 1.02 13.28 11.76
CA SER A 124 1.65 14.54 11.34
C SER A 124 2.49 15.16 12.46
N GLU A 125 2.05 15.06 13.73
CA GLU A 125 2.87 15.46 14.89
C GLU A 125 4.13 14.59 15.01
N GLY A 126 4.00 13.27 14.76
CA GLY A 126 5.16 12.37 14.70
C GLY A 126 6.13 12.73 13.58
N LEU A 127 5.62 13.13 12.41
CA LEU A 127 6.46 13.58 11.28
C LEU A 127 7.16 14.90 11.57
N VAL A 128 6.54 15.85 12.29
CA VAL A 128 7.25 17.08 12.75
C VAL A 128 8.50 16.69 13.50
N ALA A 129 8.41 15.81 14.50
CA ALA A 129 9.56 15.36 15.28
C ALA A 129 10.63 14.62 14.46
N VAL A 130 10.21 13.90 13.41
CA VAL A 130 11.11 13.23 12.46
C VAL A 130 11.87 14.26 11.63
N HIS A 131 11.17 15.24 11.09
CA HIS A 131 11.74 16.29 10.24
C HIS A 131 12.65 17.25 11.02
N GLU A 132 12.31 17.58 12.27
CA GLU A 132 13.18 18.35 13.19
C GLU A 132 14.49 17.62 13.49
N ALA A 133 14.49 16.28 13.49
CA ALA A 133 15.71 15.49 13.61
C ALA A 133 16.57 15.45 12.33
N GLY A 134 16.10 16.09 11.25
CA GLY A 134 16.74 16.08 9.93
C GLY A 134 16.55 14.78 9.16
N VAL A 135 15.47 14.04 9.46
CA VAL A 135 15.12 12.77 8.81
C VAL A 135 13.88 12.96 7.95
N VAL A 136 13.85 12.35 6.77
CA VAL A 136 12.64 12.14 5.95
C VAL A 136 12.31 10.66 5.99
N HIS A 137 11.03 10.30 6.23
CA HIS A 137 10.63 8.90 6.41
C HIS A 137 10.68 8.10 5.10
N ARG A 138 10.28 8.69 3.97
CA ARG A 138 10.37 8.17 2.59
C ARG A 138 9.54 6.93 2.25
N ASP A 139 9.06 6.17 3.22
CA ASP A 139 8.24 4.94 3.03
C ASP A 139 7.03 4.93 3.98
N LEU A 140 6.39 6.11 4.15
CA LEU A 140 5.17 6.19 4.94
C LEU A 140 4.01 5.57 4.14
N LYS A 141 3.34 4.58 4.74
CA LYS A 141 2.23 3.85 4.14
C LYS A 141 1.40 3.15 5.22
N PRO A 142 0.17 2.70 4.93
CA PRO A 142 -0.70 2.09 5.94
C PRO A 142 -0.09 0.90 6.67
N SER A 143 0.75 0.10 6.02
CA SER A 143 1.42 -1.05 6.66
C SER A 143 2.54 -0.64 7.64
N ASN A 144 3.07 0.58 7.53
CA ASN A 144 4.11 1.13 8.41
C ASN A 144 3.53 2.01 9.54
N ILE A 145 2.22 1.96 9.74
CA ILE A 145 1.51 2.65 10.82
C ILE A 145 0.84 1.59 11.69
N LEU A 146 1.25 1.48 12.95
CA LEU A 146 0.66 0.56 13.90
C LEU A 146 -0.34 1.30 14.80
N LEU A 147 -1.54 0.76 14.92
CA LEU A 147 -2.60 1.28 15.78
C LEU A 147 -2.49 0.65 17.17
N SER A 148 -1.65 1.26 18.01
CA SER A 148 -1.46 0.78 19.39
C SER A 148 -2.52 1.33 20.35
N PRO A 149 -2.73 0.69 21.53
CA PRO A 149 -3.60 1.23 22.56
C PRO A 149 -3.19 2.64 23.07
N LYS A 150 -1.95 3.05 22.82
CA LYS A 150 -1.40 4.38 23.16
C LYS A 150 -1.43 5.36 21.98
N GLY A 151 -2.22 5.07 20.94
CA GLY A 151 -2.32 5.83 19.71
C GLY A 151 -1.45 5.29 18.58
N PRO A 152 -1.57 5.86 17.37
CA PRO A 152 -0.84 5.40 16.19
C PRO A 152 0.67 5.59 16.37
N ARG A 153 1.45 4.72 15.74
CA ARG A 153 2.92 4.73 15.76
C ARG A 153 3.46 4.50 14.37
N ILE A 154 4.33 5.39 13.94
CA ILE A 154 5.11 5.23 12.73
C ILE A 154 6.25 4.25 13.02
N ILE A 155 6.40 3.25 12.17
CA ILE A 155 7.47 2.26 12.22
C ILE A 155 8.26 2.27 10.91
N ASP A 156 9.41 1.58 10.91
CA ASP A 156 10.24 1.37 9.72
C ASP A 156 10.59 2.71 9.02
N PHE A 157 11.22 3.62 9.78
CA PHE A 157 11.83 4.81 9.16
C PHE A 157 12.61 4.36 7.93
N GLY A 158 12.50 5.11 6.86
CA GLY A 158 13.09 4.81 5.56
C GLY A 158 14.62 4.67 5.53
N ILE A 159 15.19 4.13 6.61
CA ILE A 159 16.59 3.65 6.76
C ILE A 159 16.97 2.75 5.57
N ALA A 160 16.02 2.49 4.77
CA ALA A 160 15.95 1.53 3.73
C ALA A 160 16.13 2.09 2.31
N TRP A 161 15.90 3.37 2.11
CA TRP A 161 16.06 4.08 0.83
C TRP A 161 17.52 4.50 0.58
N ALA A 162 18.45 3.84 1.26
CA ALA A 162 19.87 3.99 1.04
C ALA A 162 20.36 3.51 -0.34
N THR A 163 19.54 2.76 -1.06
CA THR A 163 19.82 2.38 -2.46
C THR A 163 19.45 3.55 -3.36
N GLY A 164 20.45 4.15 -4.01
CA GLY A 164 20.28 5.27 -4.92
C GLY A 164 19.28 5.00 -6.03
N ALA A 165 19.00 5.98 -6.88
CA ALA A 165 18.03 5.99 -7.99
C ALA A 165 18.02 4.75 -8.92
N SER A 166 18.94 3.79 -8.73
CA SER A 166 19.06 2.56 -9.49
C SER A 166 18.04 1.47 -9.15
N THR A 167 17.27 1.58 -8.05
CA THR A 167 16.32 0.52 -7.67
C THR A 167 14.97 0.58 -8.41
N LEU A 168 14.67 1.69 -9.06
CA LEU A 168 13.54 1.77 -10.00
C LEU A 168 13.87 1.11 -11.34
N THR A 169 15.15 0.89 -11.65
CA THR A 169 15.61 0.33 -12.93
C THR A 169 15.75 -1.20 -12.95
N HIS A 170 15.69 -1.88 -11.81
CA HIS A 170 15.55 -3.33 -11.80
C HIS A 170 14.06 -3.68 -12.00
N VAL A 171 13.71 -3.72 -13.28
CA VAL A 171 12.44 -4.23 -13.80
C VAL A 171 12.12 -5.57 -13.13
N GLY A 172 11.12 -5.59 -12.24
CA GLY A 172 10.59 -6.82 -11.63
C GLY A 172 10.53 -6.87 -10.10
N THR A 173 11.20 -5.97 -9.38
CA THR A 173 11.07 -5.89 -7.92
C THR A 173 10.71 -4.47 -7.51
N ALA A 174 9.43 -4.12 -7.63
CA ALA A 174 8.92 -2.89 -7.04
C ALA A 174 9.13 -2.93 -5.53
N VAL A 175 10.22 -2.30 -5.06
CA VAL A 175 10.45 -2.09 -3.64
C VAL A 175 9.49 -0.98 -3.20
N GLY A 176 8.36 -1.36 -2.60
CA GLY A 176 7.39 -0.42 -2.08
C GLY A 176 5.97 -0.64 -2.64
N SER A 177 5.00 0.05 -2.04
CA SER A 177 3.63 0.12 -2.54
C SER A 177 3.54 1.38 -3.40
N PRO A 178 3.51 1.27 -4.75
CA PRO A 178 3.73 2.40 -5.66
C PRO A 178 2.73 3.56 -5.47
N GLY A 179 1.52 3.28 -5.01
CA GLY A 179 0.49 4.30 -4.79
C GLY A 179 0.73 5.25 -3.59
N PHE A 180 1.79 5.05 -2.80
CA PHE A 180 2.18 5.90 -1.67
C PHE A 180 3.49 6.65 -1.91
N LEU A 181 4.19 6.39 -3.02
CA LEU A 181 5.39 7.11 -3.41
C LEU A 181 5.03 8.51 -3.91
N ALA A 182 5.82 9.51 -3.53
CA ALA A 182 5.64 10.86 -4.05
C ALA A 182 6.21 11.00 -5.48
N PRO A 183 5.70 11.93 -6.32
CA PRO A 183 6.18 12.14 -7.68
C PRO A 183 7.69 12.35 -7.79
N GLU A 184 8.29 13.11 -6.87
CA GLU A 184 9.72 13.35 -6.82
C GLU A 184 10.52 12.07 -6.55
N GLN A 185 10.00 11.13 -5.74
CA GLN A 185 10.64 9.83 -5.53
C GLN A 185 10.63 8.99 -6.82
N VAL A 186 9.54 9.03 -7.56
CA VAL A 186 9.41 8.32 -8.84
C VAL A 186 10.35 8.90 -9.89
N ARG A 187 10.51 10.23 -9.90
CA ARG A 187 11.41 10.95 -10.82
C ARG A 187 12.89 10.89 -10.40
N GLY A 188 13.20 10.33 -9.23
CA GLY A 188 14.56 10.34 -8.68
C GLY A 188 15.07 11.72 -8.28
N ALA A 189 14.16 12.66 -8.04
CA ALA A 189 14.49 14.00 -7.55
C ALA A 189 14.74 14.03 -6.04
N ALA A 190 15.15 15.18 -5.52
CA ALA A 190 15.45 15.35 -4.10
C ALA A 190 14.19 15.12 -3.25
N VAL A 191 14.33 14.29 -2.21
CA VAL A 191 13.28 14.05 -1.22
C VAL A 191 13.40 15.04 -0.08
N THR A 192 12.24 15.59 0.34
CA THR A 192 12.12 16.60 1.36
C THR A 192 11.01 16.22 2.36
N PRO A 193 10.79 16.95 3.45
CA PRO A 193 9.61 16.76 4.29
C PRO A 193 8.28 16.71 3.54
N ALA A 194 8.15 17.43 2.41
CA ALA A 194 6.96 17.39 1.57
C ALA A 194 6.70 16.02 0.92
N THR A 195 7.72 15.18 0.78
CA THR A 195 7.59 13.78 0.34
C THR A 195 6.74 12.96 1.32
N ASP A 196 6.98 13.12 2.61
CA ASP A 196 6.21 12.43 3.66
C ASP A 196 4.78 13.00 3.77
N VAL A 197 4.59 14.29 3.47
CA VAL A 197 3.26 14.91 3.41
C VAL A 197 2.41 14.28 2.30
N PHE A 198 3.00 14.05 1.12
CA PHE A 198 2.31 13.32 0.03
C PHE A 198 1.91 11.90 0.47
N ALA A 199 2.87 11.16 1.03
CA ALA A 199 2.65 9.80 1.49
C ALA A 199 1.59 9.71 2.61
N LEU A 200 1.55 10.71 3.52
CA LEU A 200 0.49 10.82 4.52
C LEU A 200 -0.86 11.12 3.88
N GLY A 201 -0.94 12.06 2.91
CA GLY A 201 -2.16 12.33 2.15
C GLY A 201 -2.74 11.09 1.48
N ALA A 202 -1.89 10.31 0.78
CA ALA A 202 -2.28 9.04 0.17
C ALA A 202 -2.75 8.01 1.21
N THR A 203 -2.09 7.98 2.38
CA THR A 203 -2.46 7.11 3.50
C THR A 203 -3.83 7.47 4.10
N LEU A 204 -4.13 8.75 4.25
CA LEU A 204 -5.44 9.22 4.75
C LEU A 204 -6.56 8.97 3.74
N ALA A 205 -6.29 9.16 2.43
CA ALA A 205 -7.23 8.78 1.36
C ALA A 205 -7.53 7.28 1.41
N TYR A 206 -6.50 6.43 1.51
CA TYR A 206 -6.67 4.99 1.69
C TYR A 206 -7.48 4.64 2.94
N ALA A 207 -7.22 5.28 4.07
CA ALA A 207 -7.97 5.04 5.29
C ALA A 207 -9.46 5.39 5.17
N ALA A 208 -9.80 6.36 4.29
CA ALA A 208 -11.16 6.79 4.03
C ALA A 208 -11.92 5.91 3.03
N THR A 209 -11.23 5.27 2.10
CA THR A 209 -11.86 4.60 0.96
C THR A 209 -11.57 3.11 0.88
N ALA A 210 -10.60 2.62 1.65
CA ALA A 210 -10.00 1.29 1.54
C ALA A 210 -9.31 1.03 0.18
N ASP A 211 -9.10 2.09 -0.61
CA ASP A 211 -8.51 2.02 -1.93
C ASP A 211 -7.38 3.03 -2.10
N SER A 212 -6.48 2.78 -3.07
CA SER A 212 -5.44 3.73 -3.44
C SER A 212 -6.03 4.94 -4.16
N PRO A 213 -5.63 6.19 -3.83
CA PRO A 213 -6.08 7.37 -4.57
C PRO A 213 -5.60 7.38 -6.02
N PHE A 214 -4.69 6.50 -6.40
CA PHE A 214 -4.21 6.31 -7.78
C PHE A 214 -4.67 4.98 -8.40
N GLY A 215 -5.67 4.33 -7.77
CA GLY A 215 -6.30 3.10 -8.25
C GLY A 215 -5.39 1.88 -8.18
N HIS A 216 -5.68 0.90 -9.05
CA HIS A 216 -4.98 -0.38 -9.14
C HIS A 216 -4.33 -0.55 -10.50
N GLY A 217 -3.34 -1.44 -10.59
CA GLY A 217 -2.67 -1.77 -11.84
C GLY A 217 -1.28 -2.34 -11.63
N SER A 218 -0.52 -2.48 -12.71
CA SER A 218 0.91 -2.80 -12.60
C SER A 218 1.65 -1.65 -11.90
N SER A 219 2.84 -1.94 -11.37
CA SER A 219 3.65 -0.91 -10.72
C SER A 219 3.94 0.27 -11.64
N GLU A 220 4.20 0.02 -12.92
CA GLU A 220 4.48 1.04 -13.94
C GLU A 220 3.27 1.96 -14.15
N VAL A 221 2.05 1.38 -14.25
CA VAL A 221 0.81 2.15 -14.40
C VAL A 221 0.55 3.01 -13.19
N MET A 222 0.73 2.47 -11.98
CA MET A 222 0.55 3.23 -10.76
C MET A 222 1.57 4.35 -10.59
N LEU A 223 2.84 4.11 -10.92
CA LEU A 223 3.88 5.13 -10.90
C LEU A 223 3.60 6.25 -11.92
N TYR A 224 3.12 5.89 -13.13
CA TYR A 224 2.68 6.88 -14.12
C TYR A 224 1.55 7.77 -13.57
N ARG A 225 0.52 7.17 -12.96
CA ARG A 225 -0.61 7.91 -12.39
C ARG A 225 -0.21 8.83 -11.23
N VAL A 226 0.64 8.35 -10.34
CA VAL A 226 1.21 9.16 -9.24
C VAL A 226 1.86 10.43 -9.78
N VAL A 227 2.56 10.35 -10.92
CA VAL A 227 3.27 11.47 -11.52
C VAL A 227 2.37 12.39 -12.34
N HIS A 228 1.37 11.83 -13.06
CA HIS A 228 0.68 12.52 -14.14
C HIS A 228 -0.84 12.69 -13.95
N GLU A 229 -1.49 11.86 -13.12
CA GLU A 229 -2.95 11.88 -12.96
C GLU A 229 -3.36 12.47 -11.60
N GLU A 230 -4.53 13.12 -11.58
CA GLU A 230 -5.12 13.61 -10.33
C GLU A 230 -5.56 12.44 -9.43
N PRO A 231 -5.50 12.61 -8.10
CA PRO A 231 -5.94 11.59 -7.17
C PRO A 231 -7.48 11.45 -7.16
N HIS A 232 -7.97 10.23 -7.10
CA HIS A 232 -9.37 9.93 -6.89
C HIS A 232 -9.71 10.04 -5.41
N LEU A 233 -10.45 11.09 -5.03
CA LEU A 233 -10.84 11.36 -3.64
C LEU A 233 -12.33 11.12 -3.38
N GLN A 234 -13.03 10.45 -4.29
CA GLN A 234 -14.44 10.08 -4.07
C GLN A 234 -14.54 9.13 -2.86
N GLY A 235 -15.37 9.49 -1.89
CA GLY A 235 -15.51 8.75 -0.63
C GLY A 235 -14.64 9.28 0.52
N VAL A 236 -13.69 10.18 0.26
CA VAL A 236 -13.01 10.93 1.32
C VAL A 236 -14.01 11.94 1.92
N PRO A 237 -14.15 11.99 3.28
CA PRO A 237 -15.07 12.92 3.93
C PRO A 237 -14.81 14.39 3.53
N ASP A 238 -15.89 15.16 3.31
CA ASP A 238 -15.83 16.56 2.86
C ASP A 238 -14.92 17.45 3.74
N ALA A 239 -14.91 17.20 5.05
CA ALA A 239 -14.04 17.92 5.99
C ALA A 239 -12.54 17.67 5.76
N LEU A 240 -12.17 16.54 5.17
CA LEU A 240 -10.78 16.10 4.95
C LEU A 240 -10.34 16.27 3.49
N ALA A 241 -11.27 16.16 2.53
CA ALA A 241 -10.96 16.12 1.11
C ALA A 241 -10.09 17.30 0.62
N PRO A 242 -10.34 18.57 0.98
CA PRO A 242 -9.49 19.68 0.54
C PRO A 242 -8.05 19.58 1.06
N LEU A 243 -7.89 19.15 2.30
CA LEU A 243 -6.55 18.99 2.92
C LEU A 243 -5.79 17.81 2.31
N VAL A 244 -6.47 16.69 2.07
CA VAL A 244 -5.89 15.50 1.41
C VAL A 244 -5.50 15.85 -0.02
N GLN A 245 -6.34 16.60 -0.77
CA GLN A 245 -6.02 17.09 -2.11
C GLN A 245 -4.74 17.94 -2.12
N ALA A 246 -4.61 18.89 -1.18
CA ALA A 246 -3.43 19.72 -1.05
C ALA A 246 -2.16 18.92 -0.73
N CYS A 247 -2.27 17.86 0.11
CA CYS A 247 -1.15 16.97 0.37
C CYS A 247 -0.70 16.22 -0.88
N LEU A 248 -1.61 15.90 -1.80
CA LEU A 248 -1.37 15.13 -3.02
C LEU A 248 -1.00 15.98 -4.24
N ALA A 249 -0.74 17.29 -4.06
CA ALA A 249 -0.20 18.15 -5.10
C ALA A 249 1.07 17.54 -5.70
N LYS A 250 1.22 17.67 -7.04
CA LYS A 250 2.37 17.06 -7.75
C LYS A 250 3.66 17.81 -7.49
N ASP A 251 3.57 19.12 -7.33
CA ASP A 251 4.68 19.96 -6.92
C ASP A 251 4.84 19.89 -5.39
N PRO A 252 6.02 19.52 -4.85
CA PRO A 252 6.28 19.54 -3.43
C PRO A 252 6.08 20.90 -2.76
N GLU A 253 6.33 22.01 -3.48
CA GLU A 253 6.20 23.39 -2.98
C GLU A 253 4.73 23.80 -2.74
N GLU A 254 3.79 23.17 -3.44
CA GLU A 254 2.34 23.44 -3.28
C GLU A 254 1.73 22.70 -2.09
N ARG A 255 2.46 21.75 -1.50
CA ARG A 255 1.98 20.96 -0.36
C ARG A 255 2.08 21.75 0.94
N PRO A 256 1.15 21.55 1.89
CA PRO A 256 1.27 22.17 3.21
C PRO A 256 2.54 21.68 3.91
N SER A 257 3.16 22.54 4.73
CA SER A 257 4.22 22.08 5.62
C SER A 257 3.67 21.07 6.64
N THR A 258 4.54 20.22 7.16
CA THR A 258 4.16 19.19 8.15
C THR A 258 3.51 19.81 9.38
N LEU A 259 3.94 20.99 9.81
CA LEU A 259 3.37 21.72 10.94
C LEU A 259 1.95 22.24 10.61
N GLN A 260 1.76 22.85 9.44
CA GLN A 260 0.43 23.29 8.97
C GLN A 260 -0.54 22.11 8.88
N LEU A 261 -0.08 20.98 8.31
CA LEU A 261 -0.87 19.76 8.23
C LEU A 261 -1.28 19.26 9.62
N SER A 262 -0.35 19.24 10.58
CA SER A 262 -0.63 18.83 11.97
C SER A 262 -1.70 19.73 12.61
N MET A 263 -1.59 21.04 12.47
CA MET A 263 -2.57 21.98 13.02
C MET A 263 -3.96 21.80 12.40
N ARG A 264 -4.05 21.68 11.07
CA ARG A 264 -5.31 21.49 10.37
C ARG A 264 -5.99 20.18 10.72
N LEU A 265 -5.24 19.09 10.81
CA LEU A 265 -5.79 17.79 11.20
C LEU A 265 -6.27 17.78 12.66
N LYS A 266 -5.58 18.47 13.58
CA LYS A 266 -6.04 18.65 14.97
C LYS A 266 -7.35 19.44 15.02
N GLU A 267 -7.48 20.50 14.25
CA GLU A 267 -8.71 21.29 14.13
C GLU A 267 -9.88 20.44 13.62
N ILE A 268 -9.67 19.69 12.53
CA ILE A 268 -10.70 18.79 11.98
C ILE A 268 -11.06 17.71 13.00
N ALA A 269 -10.08 17.08 13.66
CA ALA A 269 -10.33 16.07 14.67
C ALA A 269 -11.16 16.61 15.83
N ALA A 270 -10.90 17.84 16.28
CA ALA A 270 -11.66 18.48 17.37
C ALA A 270 -13.11 18.76 16.94
N ARG A 271 -13.34 19.26 15.71
CA ARG A 271 -14.68 19.50 15.16
C ARG A 271 -15.49 18.20 15.01
N GLU A 272 -14.87 17.17 14.44
CA GLU A 272 -15.50 15.87 14.26
C GLU A 272 -15.85 15.21 15.61
N ALA A 273 -14.99 15.33 16.62
CA ALA A 273 -15.24 14.82 17.96
C ALA A 273 -16.41 15.52 18.66
N GLN A 274 -16.69 16.79 18.31
CA GLN A 274 -17.82 17.57 18.83
C GLN A 274 -19.12 17.38 18.03
N GLY A 275 -19.10 16.56 16.96
CA GLY A 275 -20.23 16.37 16.06
C GLY A 275 -20.59 17.62 15.27
N LEU A 276 -19.65 18.58 15.17
CA LEU A 276 -19.79 19.86 14.45
C LEU A 276 -19.42 19.75 12.96
N SER A 277 -19.31 18.54 12.42
CA SER A 277 -19.22 18.35 10.97
C SER A 277 -20.50 18.89 10.34
N ASP A 278 -20.35 19.70 9.29
CA ASP A 278 -21.47 20.26 8.52
C ASP A 278 -22.41 19.13 8.05
N GLY A 279 -23.31 18.77 8.95
CA GLY A 279 -24.30 17.71 8.77
C GLY A 279 -25.36 18.14 7.78
N ARG A 280 -25.01 18.24 6.51
CA ARG A 280 -25.99 18.30 5.43
C ARG A 280 -26.15 16.89 4.86
N PRO A 281 -27.28 16.21 5.16
CA PRO A 281 -27.52 14.87 4.62
C PRO A 281 -27.45 14.91 3.08
N PRO A 282 -26.88 13.91 2.42
CA PRO A 282 -26.76 13.87 0.95
C PRO A 282 -28.10 13.96 0.20
N ALA A 283 -29.21 13.69 0.88
CA ALA A 283 -30.57 13.81 0.31
C ALA A 283 -31.04 15.25 0.05
N GLN A 284 -30.41 16.29 0.62
CA GLN A 284 -30.81 17.67 0.36
C GLN A 284 -30.08 18.35 -0.82
N ARG A 285 -28.90 17.84 -1.23
CA ARG A 285 -28.21 18.37 -2.42
C ARG A 285 -28.97 18.10 -3.72
N ALA A 286 -29.61 16.94 -3.84
CA ALA A 286 -30.41 16.58 -5.03
C ALA A 286 -31.72 17.40 -5.18
N ARG A 287 -32.19 18.04 -4.10
CA ARG A 287 -33.43 18.87 -4.12
C ARG A 287 -33.15 20.32 -4.46
N THR A 288 -31.97 20.85 -4.16
CA THR A 288 -31.60 22.24 -4.43
C THR A 288 -31.21 22.45 -5.89
N GLU A 289 -30.61 21.45 -6.56
CA GLU A 289 -30.30 21.55 -8.00
C GLU A 289 -31.52 21.39 -8.91
N ARG A 290 -32.63 20.79 -8.41
CA ARG A 290 -33.92 20.73 -9.14
C ARG A 290 -34.80 21.95 -8.94
N ALA A 291 -34.50 22.85 -7.99
CA ALA A 291 -35.32 24.02 -7.67
C ALA A 291 -34.90 25.30 -8.39
N THR A 292 -33.75 25.35 -9.09
CA THR A 292 -33.26 26.54 -9.81
C THR A 292 -33.48 26.53 -11.32
N GLY A 293 -34.24 25.56 -11.83
CA GLY A 293 -34.51 25.40 -13.26
C GLY A 293 -35.97 25.57 -13.66
N ARG A 294 -36.66 26.62 -13.18
CA ARG A 294 -37.95 27.00 -13.75
C ARG A 294 -38.25 28.47 -13.51
N LEU A 295 -38.07 29.26 -14.53
CA LEU A 295 -38.69 30.59 -14.70
C LEU A 295 -40.12 30.36 -15.20
N PRO A 296 -41.12 31.16 -14.74
CA PRO A 296 -42.49 31.10 -15.24
C PRO A 296 -42.65 32.14 -16.38
N GLU A 297 -43.12 31.71 -17.52
CA GLU A 297 -43.71 32.62 -18.51
C GLU A 297 -45.14 32.19 -18.82
N GLY A 298 -46.06 33.12 -18.51
CA GLY A 298 -47.19 33.70 -19.21
C GLY A 298 -48.25 32.72 -19.75
N ALA A 299 -49.41 32.73 -19.11
CA ALA A 299 -50.70 32.50 -19.79
C ALA A 299 -51.07 33.76 -20.62
N PRO A 300 -51.97 33.76 -21.66
CA PRO A 300 -53.37 33.43 -21.46
C PRO A 300 -54.11 32.76 -22.67
N ASP A 301 -55.28 32.24 -22.29
CA ASP A 301 -56.58 32.14 -22.99
C ASP A 301 -56.70 31.78 -24.48
N HIS A 302 -57.54 30.86 -24.76
CA HIS A 302 -58.84 30.81 -25.45
C HIS A 302 -59.19 29.38 -25.89
N ALA A 303 -60.21 28.85 -25.30
CA ALA A 303 -61.55 28.58 -25.80
C ALA A 303 -61.66 27.72 -27.06
N GLU A 304 -62.50 26.72 -26.87
CA GLU A 304 -63.53 26.20 -27.75
C GLU A 304 -63.22 25.16 -28.84
N GLN A 305 -64.05 24.21 -28.73
CA GLN A 305 -64.83 23.43 -29.69
C GLN A 305 -64.29 22.09 -30.17
N ARG A 306 -64.93 21.09 -29.62
CA ARG A 306 -66.06 20.33 -30.16
C ARG A 306 -65.70 19.23 -31.20
N ALA A 307 -66.08 18.10 -30.77
CA ALA A 307 -66.96 17.14 -31.46
C ALA A 307 -66.37 16.10 -32.45
N GLU A 308 -66.78 14.94 -32.08
CA GLU A 308 -67.36 13.89 -32.93
C GLU A 308 -66.44 13.01 -33.76
N ARG A 309 -66.53 11.87 -33.51
CA ARG A 309 -67.31 10.66 -33.93
C ARG A 309 -66.38 9.49 -34.30
N ARG A 310 -66.76 8.40 -33.64
CA ARG A 310 -67.18 7.11 -34.26
C ARG A 310 -66.15 6.44 -35.15
N THR A 311 -65.95 5.23 -35.06
CA THR A 311 -66.61 3.94 -34.88
C THR A 311 -65.57 2.89 -35.18
N GLY A 312 -65.62 1.88 -34.60
CA GLY A 312 -66.14 0.53 -34.77
C GLY A 312 -64.95 -0.41 -34.59
N GLY A 313 -65.05 -1.38 -33.81
CA GLY A 313 -65.75 -2.60 -33.95
C GLY A 313 -64.82 -3.75 -33.93
N GLY A 314 -65.14 -4.69 -33.11
CA GLY A 314 -65.11 -6.11 -33.26
C GLY A 314 -64.02 -6.79 -32.43
N ALA A 315 -64.30 -7.34 -31.26
CA ALA A 315 -64.92 -8.62 -30.97
C ALA A 315 -64.12 -9.84 -31.44
N SER A 316 -63.61 -10.58 -30.52
CA SER A 316 -63.98 -11.95 -30.12
C SER A 316 -62.76 -12.62 -29.51
N ARG A 317 -62.78 -12.96 -28.20
CA ARG A 317 -63.21 -14.24 -27.64
C ARG A 317 -62.39 -15.40 -28.22
N VAL A 318 -61.73 -16.25 -27.44
CA VAL A 318 -62.19 -17.24 -26.47
C VAL A 318 -60.96 -17.94 -25.85
N GLN A 319 -60.99 -18.09 -24.57
CA GLN A 319 -60.77 -19.31 -23.76
C GLN A 319 -59.50 -20.14 -24.06
N GLY A 320 -58.80 -20.68 -23.16
CA GLY A 320 -59.06 -21.16 -21.81
C GLY A 320 -57.98 -22.12 -21.40
N GLY A 321 -57.94 -22.38 -20.13
CA GLY A 321 -57.49 -23.60 -19.52
C GLY A 321 -56.07 -23.54 -18.96
N SER A 322 -55.81 -23.19 -17.71
CA SER A 322 -55.90 -24.01 -16.47
C SER A 322 -55.19 -25.36 -16.57
N HIS A 323 -54.18 -25.55 -15.75
CA HIS A 323 -54.08 -26.52 -14.66
C HIS A 323 -52.64 -26.71 -14.22
N THR A 324 -52.39 -26.30 -13.02
CA THR A 324 -52.14 -27.11 -11.80
C THR A 324 -50.77 -27.76 -11.63
N ARG A 325 -50.14 -27.31 -10.54
CA ARG A 325 -49.21 -28.08 -9.68
C ARG A 325 -49.85 -29.41 -9.24
N PRO A 326 -49.14 -30.43 -8.77
CA PRO A 326 -48.39 -30.40 -7.52
C PRO A 326 -47.09 -31.27 -7.46
N SER A 327 -46.14 -30.95 -6.65
CA SER A 327 -45.76 -31.41 -5.30
C SER A 327 -45.42 -32.89 -5.10
N SER A 328 -44.37 -33.04 -4.29
CA SER A 328 -44.02 -34.13 -3.36
C SER A 328 -43.25 -35.31 -3.98
N SER A 329 -42.28 -35.90 -3.40
CA SER A 329 -41.78 -36.08 -2.06
C SER A 329 -40.88 -37.32 -2.04
N ARG A 330 -39.96 -37.31 -1.09
CA ARG A 330 -39.42 -38.48 -0.35
C ARG A 330 -38.33 -39.39 -0.92
N ASN A 331 -37.22 -39.27 -0.20
CA ASN A 331 -36.32 -40.38 0.18
C ASN A 331 -37.09 -41.63 0.70
N PRO A 332 -36.52 -42.87 0.64
CA PRO A 332 -35.70 -43.27 1.75
C PRO A 332 -34.56 -44.34 1.53
N ARG A 333 -33.60 -44.28 2.41
CA ARG A 333 -32.89 -45.35 3.16
C ARG A 333 -32.33 -46.61 2.49
N GLY A 334 -31.06 -46.88 2.82
CA GLY A 334 -30.22 -48.05 2.72
C GLY A 334 -30.79 -49.34 3.32
N PRO A 335 -30.07 -50.41 3.66
CA PRO A 335 -28.72 -50.50 4.22
C PRO A 335 -27.92 -51.75 3.77
N GLY A 336 -26.65 -51.85 4.26
CA GLY A 336 -26.15 -53.16 4.70
C GLY A 336 -24.94 -53.75 3.99
N GLY A 337 -23.92 -54.10 4.78
CA GLY A 337 -23.17 -55.35 4.70
C GLY A 337 -21.67 -55.26 4.40
N GLY A 338 -20.81 -55.18 5.41
CA GLY A 338 -19.47 -55.82 5.32
C GLY A 338 -19.61 -57.34 5.52
N PRO A 339 -18.60 -58.12 5.65
CA PRO A 339 -17.23 -57.87 6.15
C PRO A 339 -16.09 -58.76 5.55
N THR A 340 -14.86 -58.51 6.03
CA THR A 340 -13.75 -59.47 6.25
C THR A 340 -13.02 -60.06 5.04
N SER A 341 -11.70 -59.90 4.92
CA SER A 341 -10.67 -60.79 5.47
C SER A 341 -9.26 -60.51 4.88
N ARG A 342 -8.33 -60.40 5.75
CA ARG A 342 -6.89 -60.69 5.52
C ARG A 342 -6.73 -62.21 5.40
N PRO A 343 -5.70 -62.81 4.73
CA PRO A 343 -4.35 -62.86 5.32
C PRO A 343 -3.14 -62.95 4.35
N THR A 344 -2.01 -62.58 4.91
CA THR A 344 -0.65 -63.23 4.93
C THR A 344 0.16 -63.54 3.67
N ALA A 345 1.37 -62.94 3.70
CA ALA A 345 2.70 -63.53 3.57
C ALA A 345 3.22 -64.03 2.20
N GLY A 346 4.40 -63.53 1.84
CA GLY A 346 5.26 -64.14 0.82
C GLY A 346 6.45 -63.28 0.44
N ARG A 347 7.55 -63.47 1.14
CA ARG A 347 8.97 -63.18 0.86
C ARG A 347 9.37 -63.47 -0.58
N THR A 348 10.22 -62.69 -1.19
CA THR A 348 11.61 -62.89 -1.61
C THR A 348 12.01 -61.95 -2.73
N GLY A 349 13.12 -61.27 -2.55
CA GLY A 349 14.29 -61.34 -3.39
C GLY A 349 14.39 -60.39 -4.58
N GLY A 350 15.43 -59.55 -4.56
CA GLY A 350 16.04 -59.07 -5.80
C GLY A 350 16.32 -57.57 -5.87
N ARG A 351 17.52 -57.20 -5.52
CA ARG A 351 18.30 -55.99 -5.88
C ARG A 351 18.66 -56.06 -7.38
N PRO A 352 19.21 -55.01 -8.06
CA PRO A 352 19.45 -53.59 -7.68
C PRO A 352 19.01 -52.54 -8.73
N ALA A 353 19.18 -51.31 -8.35
CA ALA A 353 18.99 -50.08 -9.13
C ALA A 353 19.87 -49.95 -10.37
N PRO A 354 19.53 -48.98 -11.25
CA PRO A 354 20.58 -48.07 -11.74
C PRO A 354 20.31 -46.61 -11.41
N ARG A 355 21.39 -45.96 -11.01
CA ARG A 355 21.57 -44.52 -10.93
C ARG A 355 21.29 -43.88 -12.26
N THR A 356 20.46 -42.86 -12.28
CA THR A 356 20.50 -41.86 -13.36
C THR A 356 20.94 -40.53 -12.78
N THR A 357 22.05 -40.12 -13.30
CA THR A 357 22.83 -38.91 -13.17
C THR A 357 22.02 -37.67 -13.37
N GLY A 358 22.29 -36.67 -12.53
CA GLY A 358 21.76 -35.32 -12.60
C GLY A 358 22.06 -34.61 -13.94
N ALA A 359 21.04 -34.13 -14.55
CA ALA A 359 21.15 -33.21 -15.67
C ALA A 359 21.37 -31.80 -15.13
N GLY A 360 22.64 -31.35 -15.14
CA GLY A 360 23.03 -29.97 -14.95
C GLY A 360 22.32 -29.08 -15.97
N ARG A 361 21.59 -28.08 -15.51
CA ARG A 361 21.10 -26.97 -16.36
C ARG A 361 22.31 -26.26 -16.92
N ARG A 362 22.57 -26.43 -18.22
CA ARG A 362 23.49 -25.61 -18.98
C ARG A 362 22.96 -24.17 -18.99
N PRO A 363 23.78 -23.13 -18.76
CA PRO A 363 23.35 -21.74 -18.94
C PRO A 363 22.94 -21.54 -20.40
N SER A 364 21.76 -20.92 -20.58
CA SER A 364 21.22 -20.57 -21.90
C SER A 364 22.19 -19.63 -22.61
N ARG A 365 22.57 -19.95 -23.85
CA ARG A 365 23.35 -19.07 -24.71
C ARG A 365 22.60 -17.77 -24.91
N PRO A 366 23.27 -16.62 -24.79
CA PRO A 366 22.64 -15.31 -25.04
C PRO A 366 22.16 -15.22 -26.48
N ASP A 367 20.97 -14.69 -26.68
CA ASP A 367 20.32 -14.50 -27.97
C ASP A 367 21.18 -13.53 -28.86
N PRO A 368 21.67 -13.96 -30.02
CA PRO A 368 22.54 -13.16 -30.85
C PRO A 368 21.87 -11.88 -31.42
N ARG A 369 20.53 -11.82 -31.44
CA ARG A 369 19.78 -10.63 -31.86
C ARG A 369 19.82 -9.54 -30.77
N LEU A 370 19.71 -9.90 -29.53
CA LEU A 370 19.83 -8.99 -28.38
C LEU A 370 21.26 -8.41 -28.24
N MET A 371 22.27 -9.23 -28.51
CA MET A 371 23.67 -8.77 -28.52
C MET A 371 23.94 -7.76 -29.65
N ARG A 372 23.40 -7.98 -30.83
CA ARG A 372 23.51 -7.02 -31.94
C ARG A 372 22.80 -5.70 -31.65
N GLN A 373 21.60 -5.73 -31.09
CA GLN A 373 20.91 -4.49 -30.72
C GLN A 373 21.68 -3.69 -29.66
N ARG A 374 22.22 -4.35 -28.64
CA ARG A 374 23.02 -3.69 -27.60
C ARG A 374 24.30 -3.09 -28.16
N LEU A 375 24.96 -3.78 -29.11
CA LEU A 375 26.17 -3.27 -29.79
C LEU A 375 25.85 -2.03 -30.64
N ILE A 376 24.74 -2.03 -31.37
CA ILE A 376 24.31 -0.88 -32.18
C ILE A 376 24.01 0.34 -31.29
N VAL A 377 23.26 0.15 -30.20
CA VAL A 377 22.96 1.23 -29.24
C VAL A 377 24.25 1.78 -28.64
N PHE A 378 25.19 0.93 -28.24
CA PHE A 378 26.48 1.36 -27.71
C PHE A 378 27.29 2.19 -28.70
N ILE A 379 27.37 1.75 -29.98
CA ILE A 379 28.09 2.48 -31.03
C ILE A 379 27.43 3.85 -31.29
N VAL A 380 26.11 3.91 -31.38
CA VAL A 380 25.38 5.18 -31.61
C VAL A 380 25.58 6.17 -30.45
N VAL A 381 25.49 5.72 -29.23
CA VAL A 381 25.72 6.58 -28.05
C VAL A 381 27.15 7.08 -27.99
N THR A 382 28.14 6.21 -28.30
CA THR A 382 29.55 6.60 -28.31
C THR A 382 29.84 7.63 -29.42
N LEU A 383 29.19 7.49 -30.56
CA LEU A 383 29.33 8.43 -31.69
C LEU A 383 28.72 9.80 -31.39
N ILE A 384 27.55 9.83 -30.73
CA ILE A 384 26.90 11.08 -30.30
C ILE A 384 27.78 11.81 -29.28
N VAL A 385 28.33 11.08 -28.30
CA VAL A 385 29.21 11.66 -27.28
C VAL A 385 30.49 12.19 -27.91
N ALA A 386 31.11 11.46 -28.85
CA ALA A 386 32.31 11.90 -29.55
C ALA A 386 32.05 13.14 -30.42
N LEU A 387 30.93 13.21 -31.12
CA LEU A 387 30.49 14.39 -31.87
C LEU A 387 30.23 15.61 -30.95
N GLY A 388 29.61 15.39 -29.79
CA GLY A 388 29.41 16.44 -28.80
C GLY A 388 30.71 17.03 -28.25
N ILE A 389 31.69 16.17 -27.97
CA ILE A 389 33.02 16.62 -27.51
C ILE A 389 33.76 17.37 -28.61
N ALA A 390 33.69 16.87 -29.87
CA ALA A 390 34.32 17.53 -31.00
C ALA A 390 33.69 18.90 -31.32
N ALA A 391 32.40 19.06 -31.11
CA ALA A 391 31.70 20.34 -31.25
C ALA A 391 32.08 21.33 -30.14
N ALA A 392 32.24 20.85 -28.90
CA ALA A 392 32.64 21.67 -27.77
C ALA A 392 34.12 22.14 -27.82
N GLN A 393 34.97 21.45 -28.57
CA GLN A 393 36.39 21.86 -28.80
C GLN A 393 36.57 22.86 -29.94
N LYS A 394 35.49 23.16 -30.72
CA LYS A 394 35.52 24.14 -31.81
C LYS A 394 34.85 25.47 -31.47
N LEU A 395 34.29 25.58 -30.27
CA LEU A 395 33.76 26.81 -29.66
C LEU A 395 34.77 27.36 -28.64
#